data_20b180926ee5e832a4b2687f1839fa23
#
_entry.id   20b180926ee5e832a4b2687f1839fa23
#
_cell.length_a   1.000
_cell.length_b   1.000
_cell.length_c   1.000
_cell.angle_alpha   90.00
_cell.angle_beta   90.00
_cell.angle_gamma   90.00
#
_symmetry.space_group_name_H-M   'P 1'
#
loop_
_entity.id
_entity.type
_entity.pdbx_description
1 polymer ?
#
loop_
_entity_poly.entity_id
_entity_poly.type
_entity_poly.pdbx_seq_one_letter_code
_entity_poly.pdbx_strand_id
1 'polypeptide(L)'
;MKRIYSYNNQEHILYLVATPIGNLEDMTFRAVNVLKSVDRIYAEDTRNSKVLLERYDIKTPLYTYHEFNKELKEDEIVDFIKKGASVAIISDAGLPVISDPGFDIAKRCIKEDIPVTPIPGASAGISALIASGLPPKPFMFYGFLDSKTTKRKQELEALKYLPYTT
;
A
#
# COMPACT_ATOMS: atom_id res chain seq x y z
N MET A 1 9.37 -14.86 -14.56
CA MET A 1 9.00 -13.54 -13.99
C MET A 1 8.73 -12.59 -15.14
N LYS A 2 7.50 -12.06 -15.24
CA LYS A 2 7.09 -11.16 -16.34
C LYS A 2 7.60 -9.74 -16.00
N ARG A 3 8.27 -9.08 -16.95
CA ARG A 3 8.72 -7.70 -16.78
C ARG A 3 7.57 -6.73 -17.08
N ILE A 4 7.22 -5.88 -16.13
CA ILE A 4 6.18 -4.86 -16.26
C ILE A 4 6.87 -3.48 -16.33
N TYR A 5 6.56 -2.71 -17.35
CA TYR A 5 7.05 -1.33 -17.51
C TYR A 5 6.05 -0.37 -16.85
N SER A 6 6.32 -0.02 -15.61
CA SER A 6 5.40 0.76 -14.75
C SER A 6 5.21 2.23 -15.19
N TYR A 7 5.93 2.69 -16.20
CA TYR A 7 5.80 4.03 -16.79
C TYR A 7 4.88 4.08 -18.01
N ASN A 8 4.47 2.93 -18.55
CA ASN A 8 3.47 2.87 -19.61
C ASN A 8 2.08 2.88 -18.95
N ASN A 9 1.18 3.72 -19.45
CA ASN A 9 -0.21 3.63 -19.08
C ASN A 9 -0.73 2.26 -19.54
N GLN A 10 -1.02 1.39 -18.60
CA GLN A 10 -1.57 0.06 -18.86
C GLN A 10 -3.04 0.08 -18.47
N GLU A 11 -3.87 -0.46 -19.33
CA GLU A 11 -5.24 -0.85 -19.00
C GLU A 11 -5.20 -2.21 -18.29
N HIS A 12 -6.26 -2.57 -17.59
CA HIS A 12 -6.38 -3.87 -16.91
C HIS A 12 -5.31 -4.11 -15.83
N ILE A 13 -5.14 -3.17 -14.90
CA ILE A 13 -4.03 -3.17 -13.95
C ILE A 13 -4.49 -2.88 -12.53
N LEU A 14 -3.80 -3.47 -11.56
CA LEU A 14 -3.88 -3.11 -10.16
C LEU A 14 -2.73 -2.17 -9.80
N TYR A 15 -3.05 -0.98 -9.31
CA TYR A 15 -2.08 -0.05 -8.72
C TYR A 15 -2.11 -0.14 -7.19
N LEU A 16 -0.93 -0.22 -6.60
CA LEU A 16 -0.72 -0.10 -5.15
C LEU A 16 -0.13 1.29 -4.90
N VAL A 17 -0.94 2.22 -4.42
CA VAL A 17 -0.57 3.64 -4.38
C VAL A 17 -0.25 4.07 -2.95
N ALA A 18 0.97 4.55 -2.74
CA ALA A 18 1.38 5.10 -1.45
C ALA A 18 0.64 6.41 -1.15
N THR A 19 0.25 6.58 0.11
CA THR A 19 -0.39 7.78 0.66
C THR A 19 0.54 8.49 1.64
N PRO A 20 0.28 9.74 1.98
CA PRO A 20 1.07 10.47 2.98
C PRO A 20 1.05 9.82 4.37
N ILE A 21 2.11 10.02 5.14
CA ILE A 21 2.30 9.48 6.50
C ILE A 21 2.20 10.55 7.60
N GLY A 22 1.42 11.62 7.36
CA GLY A 22 1.21 12.70 8.31
C GLY A 22 1.23 14.09 7.69
N ASN A 23 1.84 14.25 6.51
CA ASN A 23 1.80 15.51 5.77
C ASN A 23 1.18 15.28 4.38
N LEU A 24 0.05 15.89 4.10
CA LEU A 24 -0.66 15.73 2.82
C LEU A 24 0.17 16.14 1.60
N GLU A 25 1.21 16.97 1.78
CA GLU A 25 2.10 17.38 0.69
C GLU A 25 3.07 16.28 0.21
N ASP A 26 3.22 15.19 0.98
CA ASP A 26 4.05 14.04 0.60
C ASP A 26 3.39 13.14 -0.46
N MET A 27 2.35 13.60 -1.11
CA MET A 27 1.71 12.91 -2.23
C MET A 27 2.50 13.14 -3.52
N THR A 28 2.91 12.06 -4.20
CA THR A 28 3.63 12.23 -5.46
C THR A 28 2.71 12.65 -6.60
N PHE A 29 3.21 13.43 -7.55
CA PHE A 29 2.48 13.79 -8.78
C PHE A 29 1.95 12.55 -9.51
N ARG A 30 2.75 11.49 -9.58
CA ARG A 30 2.34 10.24 -10.22
C ARG A 30 1.20 9.57 -9.48
N ALA A 31 1.20 9.55 -8.15
CA ALA A 31 0.11 9.01 -7.35
C ALA A 31 -1.20 9.75 -7.62
N VAL A 32 -1.16 11.09 -7.62
CA VAL A 32 -2.33 11.93 -7.95
C VAL A 32 -2.86 11.60 -9.36
N ASN A 33 -1.97 11.54 -10.35
CA ASN A 33 -2.36 11.25 -11.73
C ASN A 33 -2.99 9.86 -11.87
N VAL A 34 -2.40 8.84 -11.24
CA VAL A 34 -2.94 7.47 -11.23
C VAL A 34 -4.31 7.44 -10.57
N LEU A 35 -4.47 8.04 -9.39
CA LEU A 35 -5.76 8.05 -8.69
C LEU A 35 -6.86 8.81 -9.45
N LYS A 36 -6.49 9.79 -10.28
CA LYS A 36 -7.43 10.48 -11.19
C LYS A 36 -7.80 9.67 -12.44
N SER A 37 -6.96 8.73 -12.84
CA SER A 37 -7.11 7.99 -14.10
C SER A 37 -7.73 6.60 -13.96
N VAL A 38 -7.69 6.00 -12.76
CA VAL A 38 -8.28 4.67 -12.53
C VAL A 38 -9.80 4.72 -12.43
N ASP A 39 -10.45 3.59 -12.69
CA ASP A 39 -11.90 3.47 -12.66
C ASP A 39 -12.46 3.38 -11.23
N ARG A 40 -11.68 2.81 -10.29
CA ARG A 40 -12.05 2.69 -8.89
C ARG A 40 -10.84 2.79 -7.97
N ILE A 41 -11.07 3.38 -6.79
CA ILE A 41 -10.12 3.38 -5.68
C ILE A 41 -10.71 2.54 -4.54
N TYR A 42 -9.89 1.71 -3.93
CA TYR A 42 -10.23 0.94 -2.74
C TYR A 42 -9.35 1.35 -1.57
N ALA A 43 -9.93 1.50 -0.39
CA ALA A 43 -9.25 1.92 0.83
C ALA A 43 -9.82 1.20 2.06
N GLU A 44 -9.01 1.07 3.11
CA GLU A 44 -9.45 0.48 4.37
C GLU A 44 -10.47 1.36 5.07
N ASP A 45 -10.13 2.62 5.34
CA ASP A 45 -11.04 3.63 5.88
C ASP A 45 -11.31 4.73 4.84
N THR A 46 -12.50 4.66 4.25
CA THR A 46 -12.93 5.66 3.25
C THR A 46 -13.10 7.06 3.81
N ARG A 47 -13.27 7.24 5.13
CA ARG A 47 -13.40 8.57 5.75
C ARG A 47 -12.07 9.33 5.70
N ASN A 48 -10.97 8.65 6.07
CA ASN A 48 -9.63 9.20 6.01
C ASN A 48 -9.22 9.47 4.57
N SER A 49 -9.42 8.47 3.70
CA SER A 49 -9.09 8.56 2.29
C SER A 49 -9.83 9.68 1.56
N LYS A 50 -11.10 9.94 1.92
CA LYS A 50 -11.90 11.01 1.32
C LYS A 50 -11.25 12.39 1.50
N VAL A 51 -10.71 12.69 2.67
CA VAL A 51 -10.01 13.96 2.94
C VAL A 51 -8.81 14.13 1.98
N LEU A 52 -8.03 13.06 1.78
CA LEU A 52 -6.91 13.06 0.85
C LEU A 52 -7.37 13.29 -0.59
N LEU A 53 -8.39 12.56 -1.04
CA LEU A 53 -8.90 12.66 -2.41
C LEU A 53 -9.49 14.05 -2.69
N GLU A 54 -10.22 14.64 -1.75
CA GLU A 54 -10.75 16.00 -1.84
C GLU A 54 -9.62 17.05 -1.93
N ARG A 55 -8.55 16.91 -1.15
CA ARG A 55 -7.39 17.82 -1.17
C ARG A 55 -6.74 17.92 -2.55
N TYR A 56 -6.76 16.83 -3.32
CA TYR A 56 -6.13 16.75 -4.65
C TYR A 56 -7.13 16.78 -5.81
N ASP A 57 -8.41 17.10 -5.54
CA ASP A 57 -9.50 17.12 -6.54
C ASP A 57 -9.56 15.80 -7.33
N ILE A 58 -9.49 14.67 -6.60
CA ILE A 58 -9.66 13.33 -7.15
C ILE A 58 -11.12 12.92 -6.98
N LYS A 59 -11.82 12.70 -8.10
CA LYS A 59 -13.28 12.40 -8.14
C LYS A 59 -13.57 10.93 -8.44
N THR A 60 -12.55 10.12 -8.54
CA THR A 60 -12.65 8.67 -8.79
C THR A 60 -13.47 8.00 -7.69
N PRO A 61 -14.40 7.10 -8.05
CA PRO A 61 -15.23 6.38 -7.07
C PRO A 61 -14.39 5.63 -6.03
N LEU A 62 -14.72 5.85 -4.75
CA LEU A 62 -14.03 5.27 -3.60
C LEU A 62 -14.88 4.19 -2.95
N TYR A 63 -14.28 3.02 -2.72
CA TYR A 63 -14.90 1.83 -2.13
C TYR A 63 -14.11 1.33 -0.93
N THR A 64 -14.78 0.63 -0.01
CA THR A 64 -14.11 0.01 1.14
C THR A 64 -13.48 -1.34 0.76
N TYR A 65 -12.26 -1.58 1.25
CA TYR A 65 -11.57 -2.86 1.20
C TYR A 65 -10.80 -3.08 2.51
N HIS A 66 -11.32 -3.93 3.37
CA HIS A 66 -10.76 -4.21 4.69
C HIS A 66 -10.84 -5.71 5.00
N GLU A 67 -10.17 -6.15 6.05
CA GLU A 67 -10.04 -7.56 6.42
C GLU A 67 -11.37 -8.33 6.49
N PHE A 68 -12.45 -7.67 6.94
CA PHE A 68 -13.77 -8.31 7.08
C PHE A 68 -14.55 -8.48 5.78
N ASN A 69 -14.17 -7.81 4.68
CA ASN A 69 -14.86 -7.91 3.40
C ASN A 69 -13.95 -8.36 2.26
N LYS A 70 -12.68 -8.67 2.54
CA LYS A 70 -11.64 -8.87 1.55
C LYS A 70 -11.99 -9.97 0.53
N GLU A 71 -12.46 -11.14 0.95
CA GLU A 71 -12.72 -12.26 0.05
C GLU A 71 -13.73 -11.91 -1.06
N LEU A 72 -14.88 -11.34 -0.67
CA LEU A 72 -15.91 -10.90 -1.63
C LEU A 72 -15.43 -9.78 -2.52
N LYS A 73 -14.64 -8.85 -1.95
CA LYS A 73 -14.11 -7.71 -2.69
C LYS A 73 -12.99 -8.09 -3.65
N GLU A 74 -12.19 -9.08 -3.32
CA GLU A 74 -11.14 -9.58 -4.22
C GLU A 74 -11.71 -10.18 -5.49
N ASP A 75 -12.80 -10.95 -5.39
CA ASP A 75 -13.51 -11.47 -6.55
C ASP A 75 -14.03 -10.32 -7.43
N GLU A 76 -14.71 -9.35 -6.81
CA GLU A 76 -15.21 -8.15 -7.49
C GLU A 76 -14.10 -7.38 -8.21
N ILE A 77 -12.97 -7.13 -7.54
CA ILE A 77 -11.85 -6.37 -8.07
C ILE A 77 -11.21 -7.11 -9.26
N VAL A 78 -10.92 -8.39 -9.11
CA VAL A 78 -10.30 -9.20 -10.17
C VAL A 78 -11.20 -9.25 -11.39
N ASP A 79 -12.49 -9.53 -11.22
CA ASP A 79 -13.45 -9.58 -12.33
C ASP A 79 -13.60 -8.21 -13.01
N PHE A 80 -13.53 -7.12 -12.23
CA PHE A 80 -13.61 -5.77 -12.77
C PHE A 80 -12.38 -5.44 -13.62
N ILE A 81 -11.18 -5.79 -13.14
CA ILE A 81 -9.95 -5.59 -13.91
C ILE A 81 -9.94 -6.44 -15.19
N LYS A 82 -10.39 -7.70 -15.14
CA LYS A 82 -10.49 -8.58 -16.31
C LYS A 82 -11.45 -8.06 -17.39
N LYS A 83 -12.43 -7.26 -17.01
CA LYS A 83 -13.35 -6.59 -17.95
C LYS A 83 -12.78 -5.30 -18.57
N GLY A 84 -11.56 -4.96 -18.28
CA GLY A 84 -10.89 -3.82 -18.88
C GLY A 84 -10.57 -2.66 -17.96
N ALA A 85 -10.97 -2.74 -16.71
CA ALA A 85 -10.81 -1.65 -15.76
C ALA A 85 -9.40 -1.60 -15.15
N SER A 86 -9.04 -0.42 -14.67
CA SER A 86 -7.85 -0.18 -13.83
C SER A 86 -8.29 0.21 -12.43
N VAL A 87 -7.64 -0.35 -11.43
CA VAL A 87 -8.00 -0.18 -10.02
C VAL A 87 -6.80 0.26 -9.20
N ALA A 88 -7.01 1.15 -8.25
CA ALA A 88 -6.01 1.51 -7.25
C ALA A 88 -6.42 1.04 -5.85
N ILE A 89 -5.46 0.53 -5.10
CA ILE A 89 -5.57 0.31 -3.65
C ILE A 89 -4.68 1.32 -2.95
N ILE A 90 -5.22 1.97 -1.94
CA ILE A 90 -4.53 2.89 -1.05
C ILE A 90 -4.67 2.42 0.40
N SER A 91 -3.68 2.74 1.23
CA SER A 91 -3.72 2.57 2.70
C SER A 91 -4.08 3.87 3.39
N ASP A 92 -4.32 3.84 4.68
CA ASP A 92 -4.55 5.04 5.49
C ASP A 92 -3.28 5.89 5.59
N ALA A 93 -2.10 5.24 5.61
CA ALA A 93 -0.82 5.94 5.66
C ALA A 93 0.31 5.09 5.06
N GLY A 94 1.03 5.63 4.09
CA GLY A 94 2.20 4.98 3.49
C GLY A 94 1.87 4.00 2.37
N LEU A 95 2.63 2.92 2.30
CA LEU A 95 2.52 1.90 1.25
C LEU A 95 1.47 0.84 1.63
N PRO A 96 0.43 0.60 0.79
CA PRO A 96 -0.49 -0.51 1.01
C PRO A 96 0.26 -1.85 0.98
N VAL A 97 -0.34 -2.90 1.57
CA VAL A 97 0.24 -4.25 1.68
C VAL A 97 1.23 -4.40 2.85
N ILE A 98 1.99 -3.36 3.18
CA ILE A 98 2.94 -3.40 4.28
C ILE A 98 2.22 -3.04 5.58
N SER A 99 1.86 -4.05 6.37
CA SER A 99 1.03 -3.94 7.59
C SER A 99 -0.41 -3.45 7.36
N ASP A 100 -0.87 -3.47 6.11
CA ASP A 100 -2.17 -3.02 5.66
C ASP A 100 -2.82 -4.09 4.74
N PRO A 101 -4.13 -4.03 4.49
CA PRO A 101 -4.78 -4.89 3.52
C PRO A 101 -4.18 -4.72 2.11
N GLY A 102 -4.28 -5.80 1.29
CA GLY A 102 -3.85 -5.75 -0.12
C GLY A 102 -2.91 -6.86 -0.55
N PHE A 103 -2.32 -7.60 0.41
CA PHE A 103 -1.41 -8.71 0.06
C PHE A 103 -2.12 -9.79 -0.74
N ASP A 104 -3.29 -10.23 -0.31
CA ASP A 104 -4.01 -11.33 -0.94
C ASP A 104 -4.49 -10.95 -2.34
N ILE A 105 -5.04 -9.75 -2.53
CA ILE A 105 -5.44 -9.27 -3.86
C ILE A 105 -4.25 -9.07 -4.80
N ALA A 106 -3.12 -8.55 -4.32
CA ALA A 106 -1.92 -8.42 -5.14
C ALA A 106 -1.39 -9.79 -5.57
N LYS A 107 -1.32 -10.75 -4.64
CA LYS A 107 -0.94 -12.14 -4.90
C LYS A 107 -1.87 -12.80 -5.92
N ARG A 108 -3.17 -12.59 -5.79
CA ARG A 108 -4.19 -13.12 -6.68
C ARG A 108 -4.07 -12.53 -8.09
N CYS A 109 -3.94 -11.21 -8.21
CA CYS A 109 -3.72 -10.55 -9.50
C CYS A 109 -2.49 -11.12 -10.22
N ILE A 110 -1.36 -11.28 -9.51
CA ILE A 110 -0.13 -11.86 -10.07
C ILE A 110 -0.37 -13.29 -10.55
N LYS A 111 -1.11 -14.12 -9.79
CA LYS A 111 -1.44 -15.50 -10.17
C LYS A 111 -2.31 -15.57 -11.41
N GLU A 112 -3.14 -14.57 -11.64
CA GLU A 112 -4.06 -14.48 -12.76
C GLU A 112 -3.51 -13.63 -13.93
N ASP A 113 -2.19 -13.40 -13.98
CA ASP A 113 -1.48 -12.63 -15.00
C ASP A 113 -1.95 -11.16 -15.14
N ILE A 114 -2.64 -10.63 -14.13
CA ILE A 114 -3.01 -9.23 -14.05
C ILE A 114 -1.78 -8.43 -13.61
N PRO A 115 -1.38 -7.36 -14.34
CA PRO A 115 -0.28 -6.50 -13.93
C PRO A 115 -0.53 -5.84 -12.57
N VAL A 116 0.48 -5.85 -11.70
CA VAL A 116 0.45 -5.13 -10.42
C VAL A 116 1.60 -4.13 -10.42
N THR A 117 1.29 -2.86 -10.22
CA THR A 117 2.30 -1.79 -10.24
C THR A 117 2.27 -0.98 -8.95
N PRO A 118 3.36 -0.98 -8.16
CA PRO A 118 3.48 -0.06 -7.04
C PRO A 118 3.76 1.36 -7.54
N ILE A 119 3.10 2.32 -6.93
CA ILE A 119 3.38 3.74 -7.10
C ILE A 119 4.16 4.21 -5.86
N PRO A 120 5.45 4.50 -5.99
CA PRO A 120 6.29 4.91 -4.87
C PRO A 120 5.78 6.17 -4.17
N GLY A 121 6.05 6.27 -2.89
CA GLY A 121 5.70 7.43 -2.08
C GLY A 121 6.24 7.30 -0.66
N ALA A 122 5.57 7.95 0.29
CA ALA A 122 5.97 7.99 1.68
C ALA A 122 6.07 6.58 2.31
N SER A 123 7.09 6.39 3.15
CA SER A 123 7.34 5.15 3.88
C SER A 123 7.90 5.49 5.26
N ALA A 124 7.15 5.22 6.32
CA ALA A 124 7.53 5.57 7.69
C ALA A 124 8.82 4.86 8.12
N GLY A 125 8.94 3.55 7.88
CA GLY A 125 10.11 2.78 8.27
C GLY A 125 11.40 3.26 7.60
N ILE A 126 11.36 3.50 6.29
CA ILE A 126 12.53 4.01 5.55
C ILE A 126 12.86 5.44 5.96
N SER A 127 11.85 6.30 6.13
CA SER A 127 12.06 7.68 6.60
C SER A 127 12.68 7.73 7.99
N ALA A 128 12.21 6.88 8.90
CA ALA A 128 12.80 6.76 10.23
C ALA A 128 14.24 6.25 10.18
N LEU A 129 14.53 5.24 9.38
CA LEU A 129 15.87 4.67 9.22
C LEU A 129 16.88 5.72 8.74
N ILE A 130 16.57 6.47 7.69
CA ILE A 130 17.49 7.49 7.17
C ILE A 130 17.70 8.68 8.11
N ALA A 131 16.73 8.96 8.99
CA ALA A 131 16.80 10.04 9.98
C ALA A 131 17.40 9.59 11.33
N SER A 132 17.57 8.29 11.57
CA SER A 132 17.99 7.75 12.87
C SER A 132 19.48 7.89 13.16
N GLY A 133 20.32 8.02 12.13
CA GLY A 133 21.77 7.93 12.26
C GLY A 133 22.31 6.52 12.51
N LEU A 134 21.45 5.49 12.52
CA LEU A 134 21.85 4.09 12.64
C LEU A 134 22.37 3.54 11.31
N PRO A 135 23.18 2.45 11.31
CA PRO A 135 23.62 1.78 10.09
C PRO A 135 22.44 1.42 9.20
N PRO A 136 22.35 1.93 7.95
CA PRO A 136 21.18 1.70 7.11
C PRO A 136 21.18 0.34 6.38
N LYS A 137 22.24 -0.45 6.53
CA LYS A 137 22.40 -1.76 5.87
C LYS A 137 23.37 -2.69 6.62
N PRO A 138 22.99 -3.98 6.79
CA PRO A 138 21.64 -4.48 6.54
C PRO A 138 20.65 -3.92 7.56
N PHE A 139 19.36 -3.89 7.21
CA PHE A 139 18.27 -3.59 8.14
C PHE A 139 17.12 -4.57 7.95
N MET A 140 16.30 -4.73 8.98
CA MET A 140 15.10 -5.54 8.96
C MET A 140 13.87 -4.69 9.29
N PHE A 141 12.85 -4.76 8.46
CA PHE A 141 11.52 -4.27 8.80
C PHE A 141 10.72 -5.41 9.43
N TYR A 142 10.54 -5.35 10.74
CA TYR A 142 9.84 -6.40 11.50
C TYR A 142 8.31 -6.25 11.41
N GLY A 143 7.81 -5.04 11.25
CA GLY A 143 6.40 -4.71 11.34
C GLY A 143 6.00 -4.19 12.73
N PHE A 144 4.69 -4.29 13.04
CA PHE A 144 4.20 -3.89 14.36
C PHE A 144 4.48 -4.98 15.39
N LEU A 145 5.00 -4.55 16.54
CA LEU A 145 5.13 -5.42 17.71
C LEU A 145 3.75 -5.76 18.30
N ASP A 146 3.66 -6.90 19.01
CA ASP A 146 2.40 -7.32 19.66
C ASP A 146 1.88 -6.23 20.62
N SER A 147 0.59 -6.00 20.60
CA SER A 147 -0.07 -5.01 21.47
C SER A 147 0.00 -5.38 22.97
N LYS A 148 0.09 -6.69 23.28
CA LYS A 148 0.21 -7.19 24.65
C LYS A 148 1.62 -6.98 25.17
N THR A 149 1.74 -6.25 26.29
CA THR A 149 3.02 -5.86 26.89
C THR A 149 4.01 -7.02 27.08
N THR A 150 3.53 -8.18 27.54
CA THR A 150 4.41 -9.34 27.79
C THR A 150 5.01 -9.87 26.50
N LYS A 151 4.21 -10.06 25.45
CA LYS A 151 4.66 -10.53 24.14
C LYS A 151 5.59 -9.51 23.48
N ARG A 152 5.22 -8.22 23.49
CA ARG A 152 6.06 -7.14 22.98
C ARG A 152 7.45 -7.10 23.62
N LYS A 153 7.54 -7.31 24.94
CA LYS A 153 8.85 -7.42 25.62
C LYS A 153 9.65 -8.62 25.14
N GLN A 154 9.02 -9.77 24.93
CA GLN A 154 9.69 -10.97 24.39
C GLN A 154 10.20 -10.75 22.97
N GLU A 155 9.40 -10.12 22.11
CA GLU A 155 9.81 -9.76 20.74
C GLU A 155 10.99 -8.80 20.76
N LEU A 156 10.94 -7.72 21.55
CA LEU A 156 12.04 -6.77 21.69
C LEU A 156 13.32 -7.43 22.18
N GLU A 157 13.23 -8.33 23.16
CA GLU A 157 14.41 -9.05 23.66
C GLU A 157 15.00 -9.97 22.61
N ALA A 158 14.19 -10.61 21.78
CA ALA A 158 14.67 -11.43 20.66
C ALA A 158 15.32 -10.56 19.56
N LEU A 159 14.77 -9.40 19.24
CA LEU A 159 15.27 -8.48 18.22
C LEU A 159 16.59 -7.81 18.61
N LYS A 160 16.80 -7.57 19.91
CA LYS A 160 17.99 -6.89 20.47
C LYS A 160 19.33 -7.52 20.06
N TYR A 161 19.35 -8.83 19.80
CA TYR A 161 20.57 -9.57 19.48
C TYR A 161 20.79 -9.74 17.97
N LEU A 162 19.97 -9.14 17.15
CA LEU A 162 20.17 -9.18 15.71
C LEU A 162 21.36 -8.29 15.28
N PRO A 163 22.20 -8.75 14.35
CA PRO A 163 23.41 -8.05 13.93
C PRO A 163 23.16 -6.90 12.95
N TYR A 164 21.92 -6.38 12.89
CA TYR A 164 21.51 -5.31 11.97
C TYR A 164 20.42 -4.43 12.59
N THR A 165 20.22 -3.26 12.02
CA THR A 165 19.16 -2.32 12.43
C THR A 165 17.77 -2.94 12.21
N THR A 166 16.93 -2.88 13.24
CA THR A 166 15.58 -3.46 13.24
C THR A 166 14.56 -2.39 13.60
#